data_db527381b2204ca64af891ee0bfc0595
#
_entry.id   db527381b2204ca64af891ee0bfc0595
#
_cell.length_a   1.000
_cell.length_b   1.000
_cell.length_c   1.000
_cell.angle_alpha   90.00
_cell.angle_beta   90.00
_cell.angle_gamma   90.00
#
_symmetry.space_group_name_H-M   'P 1'
#
loop_
_entity.id
_entity.type
_entity.pdbx_description
1 polymer ?
#
loop_
_entity_poly.entity_id
_entity_poly.type
_entity_poly.pdbx_seq_one_letter_code
_entity_poly.pdbx_strand_id
1 'polypeptide(L)'
;MPYCRIDSDTEIYYMEYGSGDRYVICSQIDHEYTAFSFERELSRRGFHVFLLTDRGFGRSTHTKENYGLGWYDRFADDVIAFADAMGIDRFVYSGASHGSGVGWHLCLRDPERLICFFADVAGPISPEGIPVEGILSGNDVTAENDPNAPAFCSLPDFFYIPTDDQAIIERRRICKEADSTLRASENYKEIFESDDTMRINTGPALIGLRTEEKLREALRTIETPVLMLGGTEDVISTPELMIRTAKCLPHCKLVIHSGFGHVLDIYEELADDAVKFYENVINTGRYYTPVDNTPIEGIR
;
A
#
# COMPACT_ATOMS: atom_id res chain seq x y z
N MET A 1 3.95 21.93 10.42
CA MET A 1 3.17 22.14 9.17
C MET A 1 3.20 20.82 8.42
N PRO A 2 2.12 20.38 7.80
CA PRO A 2 2.03 19.02 7.21
C PRO A 2 2.74 18.91 5.84
N TYR A 3 3.84 19.62 5.65
CA TYR A 3 4.66 19.58 4.44
C TYR A 3 6.11 19.30 4.80
N CYS A 4 6.71 18.38 4.07
CA CYS A 4 8.13 18.05 4.14
C CYS A 4 8.79 18.39 2.82
N ARG A 5 9.81 19.26 2.85
CA ARG A 5 10.63 19.53 1.67
C ARG A 5 11.67 18.43 1.53
N ILE A 6 11.58 17.68 0.48
CA ILE A 6 12.46 16.52 0.23
C ILE A 6 13.59 16.81 -0.76
N ASP A 7 13.43 17.85 -1.59
CA ASP A 7 14.48 18.38 -2.47
C ASP A 7 14.26 19.89 -2.75
N SER A 8 15.02 20.48 -3.68
CA SER A 8 14.91 21.92 -4.01
C SER A 8 13.52 22.32 -4.49
N ASP A 9 12.79 21.45 -5.13
CA ASP A 9 11.58 21.75 -5.92
C ASP A 9 10.36 20.94 -5.48
N THR A 10 10.53 20.01 -4.50
CA THR A 10 9.47 19.11 -4.09
C THR A 10 9.15 19.21 -2.61
N GLU A 11 7.88 19.44 -2.32
CA GLU A 11 7.28 19.33 -1.00
C GLU A 11 6.24 18.20 -1.01
N ILE A 12 6.37 17.25 -0.07
CA ILE A 12 5.42 16.18 0.16
C ILE A 12 4.47 16.58 1.27
N TYR A 13 3.18 16.53 1.00
CA TYR A 13 2.16 16.66 2.02
C TYR A 13 2.06 15.35 2.79
N TYR A 14 1.94 15.44 4.11
CA TYR A 14 1.76 14.25 4.95
C TYR A 14 0.81 14.52 6.11
N MET A 15 0.22 13.45 6.61
CA MET A 15 -0.53 13.42 7.86
C MET A 15 0.24 12.57 8.86
N GLU A 16 0.22 13.00 10.13
CA GLU A 16 0.99 12.39 11.22
C GLU A 16 0.04 11.93 12.32
N TYR A 17 0.22 10.70 12.79
CA TYR A 17 -0.58 10.11 13.85
C TYR A 17 0.29 9.36 14.85
N GLY A 18 -0.08 9.43 16.14
CA GLY A 18 0.70 8.79 17.21
C GLY A 18 1.99 9.52 17.52
N SER A 19 2.92 8.82 18.16
CA SER A 19 4.24 9.35 18.54
C SER A 19 5.15 8.21 19.00
N GLY A 20 6.45 8.48 19.16
CA GLY A 20 7.44 7.49 19.58
C GLY A 20 8.43 7.15 18.49
N ASP A 21 9.13 6.04 18.65
CA ASP A 21 10.24 5.58 17.80
C ASP A 21 9.89 4.37 16.90
N ARG A 22 8.64 3.92 16.93
CA ARG A 22 8.13 2.84 16.06
C ARG A 22 7.53 3.46 14.80
N TYR A 23 8.37 3.88 13.88
CA TYR A 23 7.96 4.60 12.69
C TYR A 23 7.29 3.70 11.65
N VAL A 24 6.14 4.15 11.14
CA VAL A 24 5.47 3.62 9.95
C VAL A 24 5.35 4.73 8.92
N ILE A 25 5.83 4.48 7.73
CA ILE A 25 5.65 5.38 6.59
C ILE A 25 4.79 4.67 5.56
N CYS A 26 3.74 5.34 5.10
CA CYS A 26 2.86 4.87 4.05
C CYS A 26 2.73 5.96 3.00
N SER A 27 2.93 5.62 1.74
CA SER A 27 2.80 6.53 0.61
C SER A 27 1.65 6.08 -0.29
N GLN A 28 0.74 7.01 -0.63
CA GLN A 28 -0.45 6.72 -1.41
C GLN A 28 -0.95 7.99 -2.11
N ILE A 29 -1.72 7.79 -3.15
CA ILE A 29 -2.28 8.87 -3.97
C ILE A 29 -3.46 9.61 -3.32
N ASP A 30 -4.17 8.99 -2.36
CA ASP A 30 -5.47 9.45 -1.87
C ASP A 30 -5.62 9.54 -0.35
N HIS A 31 -4.53 9.47 0.42
CA HIS A 31 -4.59 9.53 1.89
C HIS A 31 -5.34 10.73 2.45
N GLU A 32 -5.29 11.86 1.75
CA GLU A 32 -5.97 13.08 2.19
C GLU A 32 -7.49 12.97 2.19
N TYR A 33 -8.02 12.01 1.44
CA TYR A 33 -9.45 11.87 1.14
C TYR A 33 -10.04 10.55 1.63
N THR A 34 -9.25 9.78 2.37
CA THR A 34 -9.70 8.59 3.07
C THR A 34 -9.68 8.83 4.58
N ALA A 35 -10.86 8.76 5.22
CA ALA A 35 -10.98 9.04 6.64
C ALA A 35 -10.46 7.90 7.53
N PHE A 36 -10.41 6.68 7.00
CA PHE A 36 -10.07 5.48 7.74
C PHE A 36 -9.04 4.63 6.98
N SER A 37 -8.07 4.11 7.70
CA SER A 37 -7.14 3.10 7.20
C SER A 37 -6.56 2.30 8.35
N PHE A 38 -6.02 1.12 8.07
CA PHE A 38 -5.43 0.32 9.14
C PHE A 38 -4.13 0.94 9.68
N GLU A 39 -3.43 1.76 8.89
CA GLU A 39 -2.27 2.51 9.36
C GLU A 39 -2.63 3.52 10.46
N ARG A 40 -3.80 4.17 10.34
CA ARG A 40 -4.31 5.03 11.43
C ARG A 40 -4.60 4.22 12.69
N GLU A 41 -5.06 2.98 12.55
CA GLU A 41 -5.25 2.06 13.68
C GLU A 41 -3.91 1.63 14.31
N LEU A 42 -2.82 1.53 13.54
CA LEU A 42 -1.48 1.30 14.08
C LEU A 42 -1.06 2.41 15.05
N SER A 43 -1.45 3.65 14.79
CA SER A 43 -1.13 4.77 15.71
C SER A 43 -1.73 4.58 17.11
N ARG A 44 -2.90 3.96 17.21
CA ARG A 44 -3.54 3.61 18.50
C ARG A 44 -2.85 2.45 19.21
N ARG A 45 -1.94 1.74 18.52
CA ARG A 45 -1.15 0.60 19.02
C ARG A 45 0.31 0.96 19.28
N GLY A 46 0.61 2.27 19.39
CA GLY A 46 1.92 2.76 19.78
C GLY A 46 2.92 2.92 18.63
N PHE A 47 2.43 2.99 17.39
CA PHE A 47 3.25 3.39 16.25
C PHE A 47 3.15 4.89 15.99
N HIS A 48 4.21 5.44 15.44
CA HIS A 48 4.28 6.80 14.93
C HIS A 48 4.14 6.74 13.42
N VAL A 49 2.98 7.15 12.90
CA VAL A 49 2.55 6.89 11.54
C VAL A 49 2.59 8.17 10.71
N PHE A 50 3.23 8.10 9.56
CA PHE A 50 3.25 9.14 8.55
C PHE A 50 2.55 8.64 7.28
N LEU A 51 1.46 9.30 6.91
CA LEU A 51 0.73 9.04 5.66
C LEU A 51 1.10 10.12 4.66
N LEU A 52 1.87 9.76 3.65
CA LEU A 52 2.35 10.65 2.61
C LEU A 52 1.38 10.64 1.42
N THR A 53 1.10 11.81 0.87
CA THR A 53 0.49 11.91 -0.46
C THR A 53 1.61 11.94 -1.48
N ASP A 54 1.55 11.04 -2.45
CA ASP A 54 2.58 10.92 -3.49
C ASP A 54 2.74 12.23 -4.28
N ARG A 55 3.97 12.50 -4.75
CA ARG A 55 4.24 13.63 -5.66
C ARG A 55 3.34 13.53 -6.88
N GLY A 56 2.79 14.66 -7.33
CA GLY A 56 1.82 14.73 -8.41
C GLY A 56 0.38 14.55 -7.97
N PHE A 57 0.13 14.31 -6.68
CA PHE A 57 -1.22 14.08 -6.15
C PHE A 57 -1.52 14.99 -4.97
N GLY A 58 -2.81 15.23 -4.74
CA GLY A 58 -3.31 15.98 -3.60
C GLY A 58 -2.61 17.30 -3.39
N ARG A 59 -2.13 17.54 -2.18
CA ARG A 59 -1.42 18.77 -1.80
C ARG A 59 0.10 18.67 -1.96
N SER A 60 0.63 17.52 -2.36
CA SER A 60 2.05 17.39 -2.70
C SER A 60 2.38 18.16 -3.97
N THR A 61 3.66 18.45 -4.19
CA THR A 61 4.09 19.13 -5.42
C THR A 61 3.62 18.40 -6.66
N HIS A 62 2.88 19.06 -7.51
CA HIS A 62 2.40 18.55 -8.79
C HIS A 62 3.51 18.58 -9.85
N THR A 63 3.52 17.56 -10.70
CA THR A 63 4.47 17.44 -11.79
C THR A 63 3.77 16.93 -13.04
N LYS A 64 4.29 17.38 -14.21
CA LYS A 64 3.90 16.86 -15.52
C LYS A 64 5.01 16.01 -16.14
N GLU A 65 5.98 15.60 -15.32
CA GLU A 65 7.10 14.79 -15.76
C GLU A 65 6.64 13.35 -16.01
N ASN A 66 7.05 12.80 -17.15
CA ASN A 66 6.86 11.41 -17.46
C ASN A 66 8.06 10.60 -16.96
N TYR A 67 7.90 9.87 -15.89
CA TYR A 67 8.94 9.00 -15.31
C TYR A 67 9.05 7.65 -16.04
N GLY A 68 8.18 7.39 -17.01
CA GLY A 68 8.15 6.14 -17.76
C GLY A 68 8.00 4.92 -16.86
N LEU A 69 8.78 3.87 -17.13
CA LEU A 69 8.74 2.64 -16.34
C LEU A 69 9.34 2.80 -14.92
N GLY A 70 9.96 3.93 -14.62
CA GLY A 70 10.58 4.22 -13.33
C GLY A 70 9.69 5.04 -12.38
N TRP A 71 8.40 5.21 -12.66
CA TRP A 71 7.56 6.08 -11.83
C TRP A 71 7.41 5.60 -10.38
N TYR A 72 7.33 4.30 -10.14
CA TYR A 72 7.36 3.74 -8.78
C TYR A 72 8.72 3.90 -8.10
N ASP A 73 9.82 3.86 -8.86
CA ASP A 73 11.15 4.16 -8.32
C ASP A 73 11.19 5.59 -7.79
N ARG A 74 10.52 6.53 -8.48
CA ARG A 74 10.45 7.92 -8.05
C ARG A 74 9.70 8.08 -6.74
N PHE A 75 8.58 7.38 -6.55
CA PHE A 75 7.87 7.40 -5.27
C PHE A 75 8.67 6.74 -4.14
N ALA A 76 9.40 5.67 -4.44
CA ALA A 76 10.31 5.08 -3.47
C ALA A 76 11.43 6.06 -3.05
N ASP A 77 12.03 6.79 -4.01
CA ASP A 77 13.00 7.86 -3.72
C ASP A 77 12.40 8.94 -2.81
N ASP A 78 11.14 9.32 -3.03
CA ASP A 78 10.45 10.32 -2.21
C ASP A 78 10.22 9.85 -0.77
N VAL A 79 9.89 8.57 -0.58
CA VAL A 79 9.76 7.97 0.76
C VAL A 79 11.09 8.00 1.50
N ILE A 80 12.19 7.65 0.84
CA ILE A 80 13.53 7.70 1.44
C ILE A 80 13.93 9.14 1.78
N ALA A 81 13.73 10.08 0.84
CA ALA A 81 14.04 11.49 1.06
C ALA A 81 13.20 12.09 2.19
N PHE A 82 11.92 11.69 2.31
CA PHE A 82 11.08 12.07 3.45
C PHE A 82 11.65 11.52 4.77
N ALA A 83 12.00 10.23 4.82
CA ALA A 83 12.57 9.62 6.02
C ALA A 83 13.86 10.33 6.44
N ASP A 84 14.73 10.66 5.47
CA ASP A 84 15.98 11.41 5.73
C ASP A 84 15.70 12.82 6.28
N ALA A 85 14.76 13.55 5.69
CA ALA A 85 14.37 14.88 6.15
C ALA A 85 13.76 14.88 7.56
N MET A 86 13.08 13.78 7.94
CA MET A 86 12.51 13.59 9.27
C MET A 86 13.51 12.97 10.27
N GLY A 87 14.72 12.61 9.83
CA GLY A 87 15.73 11.98 10.68
C GLY A 87 15.40 10.53 11.06
N ILE A 88 14.62 9.84 10.23
CA ILE A 88 14.20 8.45 10.44
C ILE A 88 15.18 7.53 9.70
N ASP A 89 15.98 6.78 10.45
CA ASP A 89 16.96 5.85 9.87
C ASP A 89 16.28 4.58 9.33
N ARG A 90 15.46 3.94 10.16
CA ARG A 90 14.72 2.72 9.77
C ARG A 90 13.26 2.81 10.15
N PHE A 91 12.41 2.26 9.30
CA PHE A 91 10.96 2.31 9.47
C PHE A 91 10.28 1.04 8.97
N VAL A 92 9.03 0.85 9.36
CA VAL A 92 8.10 -0.07 8.71
C VAL A 92 7.50 0.67 7.52
N TYR A 93 7.60 0.10 6.33
CA TYR A 93 6.80 0.60 5.22
C TYR A 93 5.45 -0.11 5.21
N SER A 94 4.37 0.64 4.99
CA SER A 94 3.02 0.13 4.81
C SER A 94 2.44 0.66 3.51
N GLY A 95 1.62 -0.12 2.83
CA GLY A 95 0.94 0.34 1.64
C GLY A 95 -0.16 -0.60 1.19
N ALA A 96 -1.23 -0.03 0.65
CA ALA A 96 -2.33 -0.77 0.04
C ALA A 96 -2.31 -0.60 -1.47
N SER A 97 -2.53 -1.67 -2.22
CA SER A 97 -2.64 -1.62 -3.69
C SER A 97 -1.51 -0.83 -4.36
N HIS A 98 -1.77 0.40 -4.82
CA HIS A 98 -0.77 1.30 -5.38
C HIS A 98 0.39 1.57 -4.40
N GLY A 99 0.10 1.91 -3.15
CA GLY A 99 1.11 2.13 -2.11
C GLY A 99 1.98 0.90 -1.85
N SER A 100 1.41 -0.31 -1.95
CA SER A 100 2.22 -1.54 -1.92
C SER A 100 3.17 -1.64 -3.11
N GLY A 101 2.80 -1.09 -4.26
CA GLY A 101 3.71 -0.98 -5.40
C GLY A 101 5.01 -0.28 -5.05
N VAL A 102 4.94 0.85 -4.33
CA VAL A 102 6.11 1.57 -3.80
C VAL A 102 6.93 0.68 -2.86
N GLY A 103 6.25 -0.08 -1.98
CA GLY A 103 6.91 -0.99 -1.04
C GLY A 103 7.75 -2.08 -1.70
N TRP A 104 7.31 -2.64 -2.83
CA TRP A 104 8.12 -3.61 -3.58
C TRP A 104 9.41 -3.00 -4.13
N HIS A 105 9.35 -1.74 -4.60
CA HIS A 105 10.53 -1.02 -5.06
C HIS A 105 11.50 -0.72 -3.91
N LEU A 106 10.99 -0.29 -2.75
CA LEU A 106 11.80 -0.08 -1.55
C LEU A 106 12.49 -1.37 -1.09
N CYS A 107 11.79 -2.52 -1.08
CA CYS A 107 12.37 -3.80 -0.70
C CYS A 107 13.53 -4.24 -1.59
N LEU A 108 13.53 -3.85 -2.86
CA LEU A 108 14.59 -4.19 -3.82
C LEU A 108 15.74 -3.19 -3.84
N ARG A 109 15.49 -1.92 -3.51
CA ARG A 109 16.44 -0.83 -3.68
C ARG A 109 17.09 -0.37 -2.38
N ASP A 110 16.30 -0.29 -1.31
CA ASP A 110 16.68 0.29 -0.03
C ASP A 110 16.30 -0.63 1.16
N PRO A 111 16.58 -1.96 1.08
CA PRO A 111 16.12 -2.92 2.08
C PRO A 111 16.66 -2.63 3.49
N GLU A 112 17.83 -1.99 3.61
CA GLU A 112 18.45 -1.64 4.89
C GLU A 112 17.65 -0.57 5.66
N ARG A 113 16.82 0.21 4.95
CA ARG A 113 15.95 1.23 5.56
C ARG A 113 14.69 0.61 6.15
N LEU A 114 14.35 -0.61 5.76
CA LEU A 114 13.12 -1.27 6.16
C LEU A 114 13.34 -2.17 7.39
N ILE A 115 12.42 -2.07 8.35
CA ILE A 115 12.28 -3.05 9.43
C ILE A 115 11.47 -4.23 8.94
N CYS A 116 10.34 -3.96 8.32
CA CYS A 116 9.48 -4.90 7.62
C CYS A 116 8.53 -4.14 6.68
N PHE A 117 7.80 -4.87 5.86
CA PHE A 117 6.82 -4.31 4.92
C PHE A 117 5.43 -4.92 5.16
N PHE A 118 4.42 -4.06 5.33
CA PHE A 118 3.00 -4.44 5.34
C PHE A 118 2.41 -4.19 3.97
N ALA A 119 2.16 -5.25 3.22
CA ALA A 119 1.66 -5.23 1.85
C ALA A 119 0.17 -5.58 1.85
N ASP A 120 -0.70 -4.58 1.87
CA ASP A 120 -2.14 -4.77 1.83
C ASP A 120 -2.65 -4.83 0.40
N VAL A 121 -3.50 -5.82 0.11
CA VAL A 121 -4.12 -6.12 -1.20
C VAL A 121 -3.14 -6.00 -2.37
N ALA A 122 -1.98 -6.62 -2.23
CA ALA A 122 -0.86 -6.47 -3.14
C ALA A 122 -0.23 -7.79 -3.56
N GLY A 123 0.08 -7.87 -4.83
CA GLY A 123 0.93 -8.89 -5.40
C GLY A 123 1.39 -8.45 -6.77
N PRO A 124 2.70 -8.26 -6.99
CA PRO A 124 3.23 -7.77 -8.27
C PRO A 124 3.20 -8.84 -9.38
N ILE A 125 2.90 -10.11 -9.04
CA ILE A 125 2.81 -11.19 -10.03
C ILE A 125 1.47 -11.12 -10.75
N SER A 126 1.51 -11.07 -12.08
CA SER A 126 0.32 -11.10 -12.93
C SER A 126 -0.36 -12.47 -12.96
N PRO A 127 -1.66 -12.56 -13.32
CA PRO A 127 -2.32 -13.83 -13.61
C PRO A 127 -1.56 -14.65 -14.68
N GLU A 128 -1.59 -15.98 -14.55
CA GLU A 128 -0.99 -16.87 -15.57
C GLU A 128 -1.61 -16.60 -16.95
N GLY A 129 -0.77 -16.46 -17.95
CA GLY A 129 -1.20 -16.30 -19.34
C GLY A 129 -1.49 -14.86 -19.77
N ILE A 130 -1.41 -13.87 -18.89
CA ILE A 130 -1.46 -12.47 -19.31
C ILE A 130 0.00 -11.98 -19.41
N PRO A 131 0.52 -11.72 -20.61
CA PRO A 131 1.85 -11.10 -20.75
C PRO A 131 1.86 -9.76 -20.03
N VAL A 132 2.98 -9.43 -19.37
CA VAL A 132 3.20 -8.09 -18.78
C VAL A 132 2.94 -6.98 -19.82
N GLU A 133 3.27 -7.26 -21.08
CA GLU A 133 2.97 -6.38 -22.23
C GLU A 133 1.46 -6.18 -22.48
N GLY A 134 0.62 -7.16 -22.17
CA GLY A 134 -0.84 -7.04 -22.28
C GLY A 134 -1.45 -6.13 -21.21
N ILE A 135 -0.80 -6.03 -20.06
CA ILE A 135 -1.21 -5.10 -18.99
C ILE A 135 -0.86 -3.66 -19.38
N LEU A 136 0.27 -3.46 -20.04
CA LEU A 136 0.66 -2.14 -20.59
C LEU A 136 -0.32 -1.66 -21.69
N SER A 137 -0.73 -2.57 -22.57
CA SER A 137 -1.65 -2.23 -23.68
C SER A 137 -3.09 -1.98 -23.21
N GLY A 138 -3.49 -2.56 -22.07
CA GLY A 138 -4.83 -2.34 -21.48
C GLY A 138 -4.98 -0.96 -20.85
N ASN A 139 -3.91 -0.39 -20.32
CA ASN A 139 -3.92 0.94 -19.72
C ASN A 139 -3.84 2.07 -20.76
N ASP A 140 -3.27 1.80 -21.94
CA ASP A 140 -3.25 2.75 -23.06
C ASP A 140 -4.65 3.06 -23.62
N VAL A 141 -5.64 2.20 -23.37
CA VAL A 141 -6.96 2.29 -24.01
C VAL A 141 -7.97 3.07 -23.16
N THR A 142 -7.76 3.19 -21.84
CA THR A 142 -8.82 3.68 -20.95
C THR A 142 -8.69 5.14 -20.51
N ALA A 143 -7.50 5.66 -20.39
CA ALA A 143 -7.30 7.01 -19.85
C ALA A 143 -7.30 8.13 -20.90
N GLU A 144 -6.81 7.88 -22.09
CA GLU A 144 -6.71 8.95 -23.12
C GLU A 144 -8.01 9.19 -23.91
N ASN A 145 -8.98 8.26 -23.91
CA ASN A 145 -10.13 8.32 -24.82
C ASN A 145 -11.51 8.32 -24.15
N ASP A 146 -11.61 8.25 -22.82
CA ASP A 146 -12.89 8.41 -22.14
C ASP A 146 -12.90 9.70 -21.32
N PRO A 147 -13.52 10.80 -21.86
CA PRO A 147 -13.68 12.03 -21.09
C PRO A 147 -14.61 11.87 -19.88
N ASN A 148 -15.26 10.70 -19.74
CA ASN A 148 -16.12 10.35 -18.62
C ASN A 148 -15.48 9.27 -17.72
N ALA A 149 -14.20 8.88 -17.97
CA ALA A 149 -13.51 8.03 -17.01
C ALA A 149 -13.60 8.70 -15.63
N PRO A 150 -14.17 8.05 -14.63
CA PRO A 150 -14.32 8.67 -13.32
C PRO A 150 -12.93 9.06 -12.85
N ALA A 151 -12.75 10.34 -12.54
CA ALA A 151 -11.58 10.77 -11.79
C ALA A 151 -11.41 9.79 -10.63
N PHE A 152 -10.19 9.39 -10.31
CA PHE A 152 -9.80 8.35 -9.33
C PHE A 152 -10.34 8.57 -7.91
N CYS A 153 -11.36 9.35 -7.76
CA CYS A 153 -11.85 9.96 -6.53
C CYS A 153 -12.95 9.19 -5.78
N SER A 154 -13.32 8.00 -6.24
CA SER A 154 -14.12 7.08 -5.43
C SER A 154 -13.68 5.66 -5.74
N LEU A 155 -13.28 4.91 -4.72
CA LEU A 155 -13.11 3.47 -4.91
C LEU A 155 -14.41 2.92 -5.45
N PRO A 156 -14.39 2.26 -6.64
CA PRO A 156 -15.61 1.72 -7.23
C PRO A 156 -16.31 0.76 -6.27
N ASP A 157 -17.62 0.73 -6.30
CA ASP A 157 -18.41 -0.14 -5.41
C ASP A 157 -18.03 -1.63 -5.54
N PHE A 158 -17.47 -2.06 -6.68
CA PHE A 158 -17.01 -3.45 -6.87
C PHE A 158 -15.79 -3.83 -6.03
N PHE A 159 -15.08 -2.88 -5.42
CA PHE A 159 -14.03 -3.18 -4.46
C PHE A 159 -14.57 -3.70 -3.12
N TYR A 160 -15.83 -3.41 -2.83
CA TYR A 160 -16.53 -3.85 -1.63
C TYR A 160 -17.43 -5.03 -1.92
N ILE A 161 -17.21 -6.12 -1.22
CA ILE A 161 -18.10 -7.28 -1.35
C ILE A 161 -19.39 -7.04 -0.55
N PRO A 162 -20.57 -7.37 -1.09
CA PRO A 162 -21.80 -7.34 -0.35
C PRO A 162 -21.74 -8.17 0.93
N THR A 163 -22.24 -7.64 2.03
CA THR A 163 -22.25 -8.29 3.33
C THR A 163 -23.59 -8.01 4.03
N ASP A 164 -24.02 -8.91 4.91
CA ASP A 164 -25.14 -8.73 5.82
C ASP A 164 -24.68 -8.37 7.25
N ASP A 165 -23.36 -8.30 7.48
CA ASP A 165 -22.79 -7.84 8.74
C ASP A 165 -23.07 -6.35 8.97
N GLN A 166 -23.92 -6.07 9.97
CA GLN A 166 -24.38 -4.71 10.25
C GLN A 166 -23.24 -3.80 10.73
N ALA A 167 -22.21 -4.32 11.37
CA ALA A 167 -21.06 -3.52 11.82
C ALA A 167 -20.22 -3.05 10.61
N ILE A 168 -20.01 -3.92 9.64
CA ILE A 168 -19.31 -3.60 8.39
C ILE A 168 -20.13 -2.61 7.56
N ILE A 169 -21.45 -2.86 7.43
CA ILE A 169 -22.35 -1.95 6.70
C ILE A 169 -22.31 -0.55 7.30
N GLU A 170 -22.40 -0.44 8.62
CA GLU A 170 -22.39 0.85 9.31
C GLU A 170 -21.01 1.54 9.18
N ARG A 171 -19.92 0.81 9.26
CA ARG A 171 -18.56 1.31 9.02
C ARG A 171 -18.45 1.89 7.61
N ARG A 172 -18.84 1.13 6.58
CA ARG A 172 -18.84 1.60 5.18
C ARG A 172 -19.64 2.88 4.99
N ARG A 173 -20.82 2.96 5.66
CA ARG A 173 -21.65 4.18 5.63
C ARG A 173 -20.89 5.37 6.23
N ILE A 174 -20.30 5.20 7.40
CA ILE A 174 -19.52 6.25 8.09
C ILE A 174 -18.31 6.68 7.25
N CYS A 175 -17.58 5.72 6.69
CA CYS A 175 -16.45 6.01 5.80
C CYS A 175 -16.88 6.82 4.57
N LYS A 176 -17.92 6.38 3.87
CA LYS A 176 -18.46 7.09 2.69
C LYS A 176 -18.91 8.51 3.01
N GLU A 177 -19.55 8.73 4.14
CA GLU A 177 -19.98 10.07 4.58
C GLU A 177 -18.77 10.97 4.91
N ALA A 178 -17.78 10.43 5.63
CA ALA A 178 -16.55 11.16 5.96
C ALA A 178 -15.75 11.51 4.70
N ASP A 179 -15.55 10.55 3.81
CA ASP A 179 -14.85 10.76 2.53
C ASP A 179 -15.59 11.76 1.65
N SER A 180 -16.92 11.67 1.58
CA SER A 180 -17.75 12.63 0.83
C SER A 180 -17.59 14.05 1.39
N THR A 181 -17.49 14.20 2.70
CA THR A 181 -17.28 15.49 3.36
C THR A 181 -15.91 16.06 3.03
N LEU A 182 -14.85 15.23 3.06
CA LEU A 182 -13.51 15.64 2.68
C LEU A 182 -13.45 16.08 1.21
N ARG A 183 -14.11 15.33 0.32
CA ARG A 183 -14.15 15.58 -1.13
C ARG A 183 -15.05 16.77 -1.51
N ALA A 184 -16.01 17.11 -0.69
CA ALA A 184 -16.84 18.32 -0.88
C ALA A 184 -16.12 19.62 -0.54
N SER A 185 -14.87 19.56 -0.02
CA SER A 185 -14.07 20.76 0.21
C SER A 185 -13.77 21.48 -1.12
N GLU A 186 -13.83 22.83 -1.10
CA GLU A 186 -13.63 23.65 -2.30
C GLU A 186 -12.29 23.35 -3.01
N ASN A 187 -11.27 22.96 -2.26
CA ASN A 187 -9.92 22.69 -2.79
C ASN A 187 -9.79 21.29 -3.42
N TYR A 188 -10.69 20.34 -3.11
CA TYR A 188 -10.57 18.97 -3.63
C TYR A 188 -10.63 18.92 -5.15
N LYS A 189 -11.63 19.56 -5.75
CA LYS A 189 -11.80 19.58 -7.22
C LYS A 189 -10.61 20.20 -7.91
N GLU A 190 -10.12 21.34 -7.41
CA GLU A 190 -8.98 22.04 -8.02
C GLU A 190 -7.72 21.18 -7.99
N ILE A 191 -7.47 20.50 -6.88
CA ILE A 191 -6.28 19.66 -6.67
C ILE A 191 -6.32 18.40 -7.55
N PHE A 192 -7.45 17.69 -7.60
CA PHE A 192 -7.55 16.42 -8.33
C PHE A 192 -7.84 16.58 -9.83
N GLU A 193 -8.63 17.57 -10.23
CA GLU A 193 -8.92 17.81 -11.65
C GLU A 193 -7.70 18.34 -12.41
N SER A 194 -6.69 18.87 -11.72
CA SER A 194 -5.44 19.36 -12.31
C SER A 194 -4.34 18.32 -12.41
N ASP A 195 -4.56 17.11 -11.89
CA ASP A 195 -3.52 16.08 -11.79
C ASP A 195 -3.46 15.21 -13.04
N ASP A 196 -2.38 15.35 -13.79
CA ASP A 196 -2.09 14.53 -14.97
C ASP A 196 -1.16 13.35 -14.68
N THR A 197 -0.71 13.17 -13.43
CA THR A 197 0.35 12.20 -13.09
C THR A 197 -0.05 10.77 -13.45
N MET A 198 -1.28 10.36 -13.13
CA MET A 198 -1.79 9.02 -13.47
C MET A 198 -2.03 8.82 -14.96
N ARG A 199 -2.22 9.90 -15.72
CA ARG A 199 -2.36 9.81 -17.19
C ARG A 199 -1.02 9.65 -17.89
N ILE A 200 0.01 10.26 -17.31
CA ILE A 200 1.37 10.28 -17.87
C ILE A 200 2.15 9.05 -17.43
N ASN A 201 2.00 8.65 -16.17
CA ASN A 201 2.75 7.58 -15.54
C ASN A 201 1.80 6.40 -15.28
N THR A 202 1.89 5.36 -16.06
CA THR A 202 1.00 4.20 -16.03
C THR A 202 1.78 2.89 -15.93
N GLY A 203 1.09 1.85 -15.49
CA GLY A 203 1.63 0.50 -15.40
C GLY A 203 1.79 0.00 -13.95
N PRO A 204 1.90 -1.32 -13.77
CA PRO A 204 2.06 -1.92 -12.45
C PRO A 204 3.46 -1.72 -11.90
N ALA A 205 3.59 -1.92 -10.59
CA ALA A 205 4.89 -1.97 -9.93
C ALA A 205 5.80 -3.03 -10.55
N LEU A 206 7.10 -2.76 -10.54
CA LEU A 206 8.16 -3.65 -11.07
C LEU A 206 8.03 -3.99 -12.57
N ILE A 207 7.25 -3.20 -13.32
CA ILE A 207 7.03 -3.43 -14.74
C ILE A 207 8.33 -3.46 -15.57
N GLY A 208 9.37 -2.78 -15.11
CA GLY A 208 10.68 -2.78 -15.75
C GLY A 208 11.32 -4.19 -15.84
N LEU A 209 10.89 -5.14 -15.02
CA LEU A 209 11.35 -6.53 -15.06
C LEU A 209 10.78 -7.32 -16.24
N ARG A 210 9.67 -6.88 -16.83
CA ARG A 210 9.04 -7.30 -18.11
C ARG A 210 8.62 -8.75 -18.24
N THR A 211 9.12 -9.68 -17.43
CA THR A 211 8.70 -11.08 -17.48
C THR A 211 8.44 -11.61 -16.08
N GLU A 212 7.51 -12.56 -15.96
CA GLU A 212 7.22 -13.19 -14.67
C GLU A 212 8.44 -13.90 -14.10
N GLU A 213 9.29 -14.49 -14.94
CA GLU A 213 10.51 -15.15 -14.48
C GLU A 213 11.46 -14.17 -13.78
N LYS A 214 11.75 -13.03 -14.41
CA LYS A 214 12.60 -11.98 -13.81
C LYS A 214 11.97 -11.40 -12.55
N LEU A 215 10.65 -11.21 -12.54
CA LEU A 215 9.95 -10.75 -11.37
C LEU A 215 10.08 -11.76 -10.21
N ARG A 216 9.88 -13.05 -10.47
CA ARG A 216 10.07 -14.11 -9.47
C ARG A 216 11.51 -14.19 -8.97
N GLU A 217 12.50 -14.03 -9.85
CA GLU A 217 13.90 -13.95 -9.46
C GLU A 217 14.15 -12.76 -8.53
N ALA A 218 13.67 -11.58 -8.87
CA ALA A 218 13.81 -10.39 -8.03
C ALA A 218 13.13 -10.57 -6.67
N LEU A 219 11.90 -11.08 -6.62
CA LEU A 219 11.18 -11.31 -5.35
C LEU A 219 11.92 -12.28 -4.42
N ARG A 220 12.65 -13.27 -4.97
CA ARG A 220 13.46 -14.20 -4.16
C ARG A 220 14.67 -13.54 -3.49
N THR A 221 15.05 -12.35 -3.91
CA THR A 221 16.17 -11.61 -3.29
C THR A 221 15.71 -10.68 -2.17
N ILE A 222 14.40 -10.57 -1.93
CA ILE A 222 13.86 -9.70 -0.88
C ILE A 222 14.03 -10.37 0.48
N GLU A 223 15.01 -9.89 1.25
CA GLU A 223 15.26 -10.35 2.63
C GLU A 223 14.41 -9.59 3.66
N THR A 224 13.80 -8.47 3.30
CA THR A 224 12.88 -7.72 4.15
C THR A 224 11.68 -8.61 4.53
N PRO A 225 11.35 -8.77 5.83
CA PRO A 225 10.15 -9.51 6.23
C PRO A 225 8.89 -8.82 5.71
N VAL A 226 8.00 -9.56 5.03
CA VAL A 226 6.78 -9.05 4.42
C VAL A 226 5.55 -9.70 5.07
N LEU A 227 4.62 -8.87 5.55
CA LEU A 227 3.26 -9.27 5.87
C LEU A 227 2.37 -8.92 4.68
N MET A 228 1.80 -9.93 4.03
CA MET A 228 0.81 -9.73 2.98
C MET A 228 -0.60 -9.95 3.56
N LEU A 229 -1.49 -8.99 3.29
CA LEU A 229 -2.90 -9.01 3.71
C LEU A 229 -3.79 -8.99 2.46
N GLY A 230 -4.85 -9.79 2.44
CA GLY A 230 -5.75 -9.84 1.29
C GLY A 230 -7.12 -10.43 1.61
N GLY A 231 -8.04 -10.33 0.64
CA GLY A 231 -9.40 -10.86 0.71
C GLY A 231 -9.62 -12.01 -0.26
N THR A 232 -10.49 -12.98 0.10
CA THR A 232 -10.81 -14.12 -0.77
C THR A 232 -11.53 -13.72 -2.05
N GLU A 233 -12.22 -12.57 -2.05
CA GLU A 233 -13.05 -12.08 -3.14
C GLU A 233 -12.40 -10.90 -3.89
N ASP A 234 -11.12 -10.65 -3.64
CA ASP A 234 -10.38 -9.60 -4.34
C ASP A 234 -10.21 -10.00 -5.81
N VAL A 235 -10.77 -9.17 -6.70
CA VAL A 235 -10.74 -9.38 -8.15
C VAL A 235 -9.53 -8.74 -8.84
N ILE A 236 -8.75 -7.94 -8.10
CA ILE A 236 -7.55 -7.24 -8.59
C ILE A 236 -6.31 -7.97 -8.09
N SER A 237 -6.06 -7.95 -6.78
CA SER A 237 -5.01 -8.71 -6.13
C SER A 237 -5.56 -10.04 -5.66
N THR A 238 -5.92 -10.90 -6.62
CA THR A 238 -6.60 -12.15 -6.29
C THR A 238 -5.80 -13.01 -5.32
N PRO A 239 -6.46 -13.85 -4.50
CA PRO A 239 -5.77 -14.78 -3.60
C PRO A 239 -4.68 -15.59 -4.30
N GLU A 240 -4.93 -16.00 -5.54
CA GLU A 240 -3.96 -16.75 -6.34
C GLU A 240 -2.69 -15.94 -6.63
N LEU A 241 -2.83 -14.68 -7.02
CA LEU A 241 -1.68 -13.78 -7.25
C LEU A 241 -0.88 -13.59 -5.97
N MET A 242 -1.56 -13.37 -4.86
CA MET A 242 -0.92 -13.18 -3.56
C MET A 242 -0.19 -14.45 -3.11
N ILE A 243 -0.79 -15.63 -3.27
CA ILE A 243 -0.14 -16.91 -2.98
C ILE A 243 1.09 -17.12 -3.88
N ARG A 244 1.01 -16.79 -5.17
CA ARG A 244 2.14 -16.90 -6.11
C ARG A 244 3.27 -15.94 -5.70
N THR A 245 2.96 -14.74 -5.29
CA THR A 245 3.93 -13.76 -4.78
C THR A 245 4.58 -14.27 -3.49
N ALA A 246 3.77 -14.67 -2.50
CA ALA A 246 4.26 -15.15 -1.21
C ALA A 246 5.19 -16.36 -1.33
N LYS A 247 4.95 -17.26 -2.32
CA LYS A 247 5.84 -18.41 -2.59
C LYS A 247 7.23 -18.01 -3.11
N CYS A 248 7.40 -16.78 -3.57
CA CYS A 248 8.71 -16.28 -4.02
C CYS A 248 9.49 -15.60 -2.90
N LEU A 249 8.83 -15.11 -1.87
CA LEU A 249 9.43 -14.32 -0.79
C LEU A 249 10.05 -15.23 0.28
N PRO A 250 11.32 -15.05 0.65
CA PRO A 250 11.97 -15.86 1.70
C PRO A 250 11.33 -15.68 3.07
N HIS A 251 10.89 -14.48 3.40
CA HIS A 251 10.37 -14.11 4.72
C HIS A 251 8.98 -13.47 4.62
N CYS A 252 7.96 -14.28 4.33
CA CYS A 252 6.59 -13.81 4.12
C CYS A 252 5.59 -14.50 5.04
N LYS A 253 4.71 -13.70 5.67
CA LYS A 253 3.45 -14.17 6.25
C LYS A 253 2.33 -13.67 5.38
N LEU A 254 1.51 -14.57 4.82
CA LEU A 254 0.31 -14.25 4.06
C LEU A 254 -0.92 -14.54 4.91
N VAL A 255 -1.82 -13.55 5.03
CA VAL A 255 -3.13 -13.66 5.66
C VAL A 255 -4.19 -13.29 4.63
N ILE A 256 -5.17 -14.19 4.43
CA ILE A 256 -6.29 -13.94 3.50
C ILE A 256 -7.57 -14.02 4.31
N HIS A 257 -8.31 -12.91 4.35
CA HIS A 257 -9.56 -12.76 5.06
C HIS A 257 -10.73 -13.21 4.19
N SER A 258 -11.56 -14.11 4.72
CA SER A 258 -12.70 -14.67 3.99
C SER A 258 -13.83 -13.64 3.83
N GLY A 259 -14.36 -13.50 2.63
CA GLY A 259 -15.51 -12.64 2.33
C GLY A 259 -15.17 -11.16 2.13
N PHE A 260 -13.89 -10.81 1.98
CA PHE A 260 -13.46 -9.45 1.68
C PHE A 260 -12.90 -9.34 0.26
N GLY A 261 -13.12 -8.19 -0.36
CA GLY A 261 -12.61 -7.82 -1.68
C GLY A 261 -11.31 -7.05 -1.61
N HIS A 262 -11.12 -6.11 -2.54
CA HIS A 262 -9.93 -5.25 -2.62
C HIS A 262 -9.86 -4.24 -1.46
N VAL A 263 -10.97 -3.91 -0.81
CA VAL A 263 -10.99 -3.15 0.43
C VAL A 263 -11.24 -4.08 1.60
N LEU A 264 -10.26 -4.14 2.50
CA LEU A 264 -10.33 -4.87 3.76
C LEU A 264 -10.77 -3.90 4.86
N ASP A 265 -12.08 -3.72 5.02
CA ASP A 265 -12.65 -2.76 5.99
C ASP A 265 -12.75 -3.30 7.44
N ILE A 266 -11.78 -4.13 7.80
CA ILE A 266 -11.52 -4.70 9.14
C ILE A 266 -10.21 -4.14 9.73
N TYR A 267 -10.09 -2.83 9.74
CA TYR A 267 -8.83 -2.11 10.01
C TYR A 267 -8.19 -2.47 11.36
N GLU A 268 -8.99 -2.72 12.38
CA GLU A 268 -8.53 -3.11 13.71
C GLU A 268 -7.84 -4.48 13.68
N GLU A 269 -8.41 -5.47 12.98
CA GLU A 269 -7.83 -6.82 12.83
C GLU A 269 -6.57 -6.80 11.99
N LEU A 270 -6.56 -6.02 10.90
CA LEU A 270 -5.35 -5.85 10.09
C LEU A 270 -4.22 -5.25 10.92
N ALA A 271 -4.53 -4.23 11.74
CA ALA A 271 -3.55 -3.62 12.62
C ALA A 271 -3.06 -4.58 13.71
N ASP A 272 -3.92 -5.45 14.25
CA ASP A 272 -3.52 -6.47 15.23
C ASP A 272 -2.61 -7.53 14.61
N ASP A 273 -2.89 -7.97 13.39
CA ASP A 273 -2.02 -8.86 12.61
C ASP A 273 -0.65 -8.21 12.33
N ALA A 274 -0.64 -6.93 11.97
CA ALA A 274 0.57 -6.17 11.70
C ALA A 274 1.42 -5.96 12.96
N VAL A 275 0.81 -5.62 14.10
CA VAL A 275 1.50 -5.51 15.41
C VAL A 275 2.15 -6.82 15.77
N LYS A 276 1.41 -7.92 15.72
CA LYS A 276 1.92 -9.25 16.05
C LYS A 276 3.09 -9.67 15.14
N PHE A 277 2.97 -9.37 13.86
CA PHE A 277 4.05 -9.63 12.90
C PHE A 277 5.30 -8.78 13.23
N TYR A 278 5.13 -7.48 13.43
CA TYR A 278 6.22 -6.57 13.80
C TYR A 278 6.94 -7.02 15.05
N GLU A 279 6.20 -7.36 16.13
CA GLU A 279 6.78 -7.80 17.39
C GLU A 279 7.57 -9.12 17.22
N ASN A 280 7.08 -10.04 16.40
CA ASN A 280 7.83 -11.25 16.09
C ASN A 280 9.15 -10.91 15.38
N VAL A 281 9.14 -10.01 14.39
CA VAL A 281 10.35 -9.58 13.67
C VAL A 281 11.35 -8.93 14.62
N ILE A 282 10.91 -7.96 15.43
CA ILE A 282 11.79 -7.19 16.32
C ILE A 282 12.35 -8.07 17.46
N ASN A 283 11.50 -8.88 18.09
CA ASN A 283 11.90 -9.61 19.31
C ASN A 283 12.61 -10.92 19.01
N THR A 284 12.36 -11.55 17.87
CA THR A 284 12.86 -12.89 17.58
C THR A 284 13.67 -12.99 16.28
N GLY A 285 13.67 -11.93 15.47
CA GLY A 285 14.23 -11.93 14.11
C GLY A 285 13.48 -12.86 13.14
N ARG A 286 12.22 -13.22 13.47
CA ARG A 286 11.40 -14.15 12.69
C ARG A 286 10.06 -13.50 12.36
N TYR A 287 9.53 -13.82 11.19
CA TYR A 287 8.22 -13.35 10.73
C TYR A 287 7.03 -14.18 11.26
N TYR A 288 7.29 -15.19 12.07
CA TYR A 288 6.27 -16.03 12.70
C TYR A 288 6.50 -16.16 14.20
N THR A 289 5.46 -16.49 14.94
CA THR A 289 5.56 -16.78 16.37
C THR A 289 6.40 -18.05 16.59
N PRO A 290 7.46 -18.00 17.41
CA PRO A 290 8.22 -19.20 17.73
C PRO A 290 7.34 -20.32 18.28
N VAL A 291 7.64 -21.55 17.89
CA VAL A 291 6.89 -22.72 18.36
C VAL A 291 7.15 -22.90 19.86
N ASP A 292 6.08 -22.97 20.64
CA ASP A 292 6.14 -23.47 22.01
C ASP A 292 6.16 -25.00 21.96
N ASN A 293 7.27 -25.58 22.38
CA ASN A 293 7.44 -27.04 22.44
C ASN A 293 6.93 -27.64 23.75
N THR A 294 6.31 -26.86 24.65
CA THR A 294 5.73 -27.36 25.87
C THR A 294 4.52 -28.26 25.52
N PRO A 295 4.52 -29.53 25.93
CA PRO A 295 3.37 -30.39 25.68
C PRO A 295 2.11 -29.83 26.35
N ILE A 296 1.00 -29.85 25.63
CA ILE A 296 -0.30 -29.47 26.20
C ILE A 296 -0.69 -30.55 27.22
N GLU A 297 -0.72 -30.18 28.48
CA GLU A 297 -1.16 -31.11 29.55
C GLU A 297 -2.64 -31.47 29.36
N GLY A 298 -2.95 -32.74 29.45
CA GLY A 298 -4.33 -33.23 29.42
C GLY A 298 -4.81 -33.83 28.11
N ILE A 299 -4.01 -33.84 27.06
CA ILE A 299 -4.28 -34.67 25.87
C ILE A 299 -3.84 -36.10 26.19
N ARG A 300 -4.81 -36.96 26.47
CA ARG A 300 -4.64 -38.41 26.59
C ARG A 300 -5.23 -39.12 25.40
#